data_85b01cbf18ad6b5681ffdecd75ffc3f6
#
_entry.id   85b01cbf18ad6b5681ffdecd75ffc3f6
#
_cell.length_a   1.000
_cell.length_b   1.000
_cell.length_c   1.000
_cell.angle_alpha   90.00
_cell.angle_beta   90.00
_cell.angle_gamma   90.00
#
_symmetry.space_group_name_H-M   'P 1'
#
loop_
_entity.id
_entity.type
_entity.pdbx_description
1 polymer ?
#
loop_
_entity_poly.entity_id
_entity_poly.type
_entity_poly.pdbx_seq_one_letter_code
_entity_poly.pdbx_strand_id
1 'polypeptide(L)'
;MDKAKDILVSLDNAGVCMSDKWLVRGVSLDVRRGEIVTLIGPNGSGKSTTAKMALGVINPSEGSAKCRRDICVTYVPQKLSVDWTMPLTVNRFMTLTQTANEKDVQRALSSAGVEHLKNSQVRNLSGGEFQRVLL
;
A
#
# COMPACT_ATOMS: atom_id res chain seq x y z
N MET A 1 2.43 -27.74 -12.79
CA MET A 1 2.48 -26.29 -12.51
C MET A 1 3.02 -26.11 -11.09
N ASP A 2 4.16 -25.50 -10.97
CA ASP A 2 4.91 -25.40 -9.69
C ASP A 2 4.25 -24.36 -8.79
N LYS A 3 3.47 -24.80 -7.81
CA LYS A 3 2.70 -23.94 -6.87
C LYS A 3 3.60 -22.97 -6.08
N ALA A 4 4.89 -23.26 -5.95
CA ALA A 4 5.84 -22.40 -5.24
C ALA A 4 6.24 -21.16 -6.06
N LYS A 5 6.22 -21.22 -7.39
CA LYS A 5 6.58 -20.10 -8.27
C LYS A 5 5.54 -18.97 -8.30
N ASP A 6 4.32 -19.22 -7.87
CA ASP A 6 3.23 -18.23 -7.90
C ASP A 6 3.09 -17.44 -6.61
N ILE A 7 3.79 -17.79 -5.52
CA ILE A 7 3.75 -17.05 -4.26
C ILE A 7 4.54 -15.75 -4.42
N LEU A 8 3.87 -14.63 -4.20
CA LEU A 8 4.45 -13.29 -4.26
C LEU A 8 4.88 -12.79 -2.88
N VAL A 9 4.10 -13.12 -1.87
CA VAL A 9 4.35 -12.78 -0.46
C VAL A 9 4.05 -13.99 0.40
N SER A 10 4.91 -14.27 1.37
CA SER A 10 4.71 -15.34 2.37
C SER A 10 5.06 -14.84 3.75
N LEU A 11 4.17 -15.09 4.70
CA LEU A 11 4.41 -14.97 6.13
C LEU A 11 4.39 -16.38 6.72
N ASP A 12 5.38 -16.69 7.55
CA ASP A 12 5.48 -17.96 8.26
C ASP A 12 5.69 -17.71 9.75
N ASN A 13 4.64 -18.03 10.52
CA ASN A 13 4.57 -17.82 11.96
C ASN A 13 5.07 -16.44 12.39
N ALA A 14 4.76 -15.42 11.58
CA ALA A 14 5.32 -14.09 11.72
C ALA A 14 4.58 -13.27 12.78
N GLY A 15 5.32 -12.45 13.52
CA GLY A 15 4.78 -11.57 14.54
C GLY A 15 5.57 -10.28 14.68
N VAL A 16 4.92 -9.23 15.18
CA VAL A 16 5.53 -7.93 15.45
C VAL A 16 5.30 -7.57 16.92
N CYS A 17 6.38 -7.35 17.63
CA CYS A 17 6.40 -6.84 19.00
C CYS A 17 7.00 -5.43 19.01
N MET A 18 6.37 -4.49 19.70
CA MET A 18 6.88 -3.13 19.93
C MET A 18 6.70 -2.77 21.40
N SER A 19 7.77 -2.28 22.04
CA SER A 19 7.77 -1.89 23.46
C SER A 19 7.16 -2.98 24.36
N ASP A 20 7.64 -4.21 24.20
CA ASP A 20 7.22 -5.42 24.94
C ASP A 20 5.73 -5.81 24.75
N LYS A 21 5.05 -5.20 23.79
CA LYS A 21 3.68 -5.53 23.45
C LYS A 21 3.58 -6.14 22.06
N TRP A 22 2.94 -7.28 21.97
CA TRP A 22 2.61 -7.90 20.69
C TRP A 22 1.50 -7.11 19.99
N LEU A 23 1.80 -6.59 18.82
CA LEU A 23 0.81 -5.97 17.92
C LEU A 23 0.07 -7.04 17.11
N VAL A 24 0.81 -8.09 16.74
CA VAL A 24 0.29 -9.27 16.04
C VAL A 24 1.29 -10.41 16.24
N ARG A 25 0.82 -11.67 16.29
CA ARG A 25 1.68 -12.83 16.50
C ARG A 25 1.15 -14.06 15.79
N GLY A 26 2.05 -14.92 15.31
CA GLY A 26 1.71 -16.23 14.76
C GLY A 26 0.98 -16.17 13.42
N VAL A 27 1.22 -15.16 12.61
CA VAL A 27 0.56 -15.02 11.30
C VAL A 27 1.25 -15.88 10.26
N SER A 28 0.48 -16.75 9.61
CA SER A 28 0.93 -17.51 8.44
C SER A 28 -0.05 -17.29 7.30
N LEU A 29 0.45 -16.77 6.19
CA LEU A 29 -0.34 -16.57 4.98
C LEU A 29 0.56 -16.50 3.74
N ASP A 30 0.03 -16.95 2.62
CA ASP A 30 0.62 -16.77 1.29
C ASP A 30 -0.30 -15.90 0.43
N VAL A 31 0.30 -15.01 -0.35
CA VAL A 31 -0.38 -14.25 -1.41
C VAL A 31 0.18 -14.68 -2.75
N ARG A 32 -0.69 -15.11 -3.65
CA ARG A 32 -0.31 -15.63 -4.97
C ARG A 32 -0.67 -14.65 -6.08
N ARG A 33 -0.06 -14.85 -7.24
CA ARG A 33 -0.38 -14.06 -8.42
C ARG A 33 -1.85 -14.17 -8.79
N GLY A 34 -2.50 -13.00 -8.99
CA GLY A 34 -3.93 -12.93 -9.33
C GLY A 34 -4.89 -13.19 -8.17
N GLU A 35 -4.38 -13.33 -6.96
CA GLU A 35 -5.18 -13.54 -5.75
C GLU A 35 -5.49 -12.21 -5.06
N ILE A 36 -6.69 -12.10 -4.51
CA ILE A 36 -7.10 -11.02 -3.61
C ILE A 36 -7.21 -11.59 -2.21
N VAL A 37 -6.39 -11.08 -1.29
CA VAL A 37 -6.42 -11.46 0.12
C VAL A 37 -7.01 -10.34 0.94
N THR A 38 -8.03 -10.63 1.75
CA THR A 38 -8.70 -9.66 2.62
C THR A 38 -8.44 -9.99 4.09
N LEU A 39 -7.98 -9.00 4.85
CA LEU A 39 -7.80 -9.10 6.30
C LEU A 39 -9.03 -8.52 7.00
N ILE A 40 -9.77 -9.37 7.71
CA ILE A 40 -11.01 -8.99 8.41
C ILE A 40 -10.78 -9.11 9.92
N GLY A 41 -11.37 -8.20 10.69
CA GLY A 41 -11.29 -8.21 12.15
C GLY A 41 -11.58 -6.83 12.76
N PRO A 42 -11.74 -6.74 14.09
CA PRO A 42 -12.01 -5.51 14.80
C PRO A 42 -10.83 -4.51 14.72
N ASN A 43 -11.08 -3.27 15.11
CA ASN A 43 -10.01 -2.28 15.23
C ASN A 43 -9.00 -2.72 16.30
N GLY A 44 -7.71 -2.53 16.01
CA GLY A 44 -6.63 -2.98 16.91
C GLY A 44 -6.23 -4.45 16.77
N SER A 45 -6.87 -5.25 15.90
CA SER A 45 -6.52 -6.67 15.70
C SER A 45 -5.24 -6.92 14.88
N GLY A 46 -4.46 -5.89 14.57
CA GLY A 46 -3.19 -6.05 13.86
C GLY A 46 -3.26 -6.12 12.34
N LYS A 47 -4.44 -5.91 11.70
CA LYS A 47 -4.60 -5.98 10.23
C LYS A 47 -3.59 -5.12 9.46
N SER A 48 -3.48 -3.84 9.82
CA SER A 48 -2.53 -2.91 9.19
C SER A 48 -1.08 -3.28 9.46
N THR A 49 -0.78 -3.83 10.64
CA THR A 49 0.55 -4.33 11.00
C THR A 49 0.90 -5.56 10.16
N THR A 50 -0.05 -6.50 10.02
CA THR A 50 0.10 -7.68 9.16
C THR A 50 0.34 -7.29 7.70
N ALA A 51 -0.45 -6.36 7.16
CA ALA A 51 -0.25 -5.87 5.80
C ALA A 51 1.13 -5.22 5.61
N LYS A 52 1.55 -4.34 6.52
CA LYS A 52 2.87 -3.70 6.48
C LYS A 52 4.02 -4.71 6.59
N MET A 53 3.86 -5.74 7.42
CA MET A 53 4.83 -6.82 7.56
C MET A 53 4.91 -7.65 6.26
N ALA A 54 3.77 -8.00 5.68
CA ALA A 54 3.69 -8.73 4.41
C ALA A 54 4.39 -7.98 3.26
N LEU A 55 4.28 -6.64 3.24
CA LEU A 55 4.89 -5.78 2.22
C LEU A 55 6.35 -5.40 2.53
N GLY A 56 6.93 -5.89 3.63
CA GLY A 56 8.30 -5.57 4.04
C GLY A 56 8.50 -4.15 4.57
N VAL A 57 7.42 -3.43 4.91
CA VAL A 57 7.48 -2.10 5.54
C VAL A 57 7.89 -2.20 7.01
N ILE A 58 7.51 -3.31 7.67
CA ILE A 58 7.89 -3.63 9.05
C ILE A 58 8.52 -5.01 9.04
N ASN A 59 9.69 -5.16 9.66
CA ASN A 59 10.31 -6.47 9.84
C ASN A 59 9.61 -7.25 10.96
N PRO A 60 9.42 -8.56 10.81
CA PRO A 60 8.89 -9.39 11.88
C PRO A 60 9.89 -9.47 13.04
N SER A 61 9.36 -9.49 14.28
CA SER A 61 10.12 -9.78 15.51
C SER A 61 10.26 -11.27 15.76
N GLU A 62 9.35 -12.08 15.17
CA GLU A 62 9.28 -13.53 15.28
C GLU A 62 8.80 -14.10 13.92
N GLY A 63 9.26 -15.29 13.57
CA GLY A 63 8.94 -15.94 12.31
C GLY A 63 9.63 -15.31 11.10
N SER A 64 9.01 -15.40 9.93
CA SER A 64 9.58 -14.82 8.71
C SER A 64 8.53 -14.16 7.81
N ALA A 65 8.96 -13.09 7.12
CA ALA A 65 8.19 -12.42 6.07
C ALA A 65 9.05 -12.37 4.80
N LYS A 66 8.52 -12.85 3.71
CA LYS A 66 9.21 -12.87 2.41
C LYS A 66 8.34 -12.24 1.35
N CYS A 67 8.87 -11.23 0.67
CA CYS A 67 8.27 -10.64 -0.51
C CYS A 67 9.22 -10.85 -1.69
N ARG A 68 8.70 -11.23 -2.84
CA ARG A 68 9.51 -11.41 -4.05
C ARG A 68 10.15 -10.09 -4.45
N ARG A 69 11.42 -10.14 -4.83
CA ARG A 69 12.20 -8.95 -5.22
C ARG A 69 11.93 -8.46 -6.64
N ASP A 70 11.33 -9.31 -7.48
CA ASP A 70 11.06 -9.05 -8.89
C ASP A 70 9.65 -8.47 -9.12
N ILE A 71 8.96 -8.04 -8.07
CA ILE A 71 7.65 -7.39 -8.15
C ILE A 71 7.72 -5.94 -7.66
N CYS A 72 6.90 -5.08 -8.25
CA CYS A 72 6.66 -3.75 -7.76
C CYS A 72 5.56 -3.80 -6.69
N VAL A 73 5.88 -3.32 -5.49
CA VAL A 73 4.94 -3.28 -4.38
C VAL A 73 4.48 -1.85 -4.17
N THR A 74 3.17 -1.64 -4.16
CA THR A 74 2.57 -0.34 -3.83
C THR A 74 1.76 -0.46 -2.55
N TYR A 75 1.89 0.52 -1.67
CA TYR A 75 1.13 0.61 -0.43
C TYR A 75 0.34 1.92 -0.39
N VAL A 76 -0.98 1.82 -0.37
CA VAL A 76 -1.88 2.97 -0.18
C VAL A 76 -2.32 3.01 1.28
N PRO A 77 -1.88 3.99 2.08
CA PRO A 77 -2.25 4.08 3.48
C PRO A 77 -3.72 4.54 3.61
N GLN A 78 -4.39 4.07 4.67
CA GLN A 78 -5.77 4.48 4.99
C GLN A 78 -5.90 5.99 5.25
N LYS A 79 -4.86 6.59 5.83
CA LYS A 79 -4.76 8.03 6.06
C LYS A 79 -3.40 8.50 5.58
N LEU A 80 -3.40 9.46 4.67
CA LEU A 80 -2.22 10.19 4.27
C LEU A 80 -2.28 11.57 4.92
N SER A 81 -1.27 11.89 5.73
CA SER A 81 -1.14 13.23 6.30
C SER A 81 -0.50 14.13 5.25
N VAL A 82 -1.31 14.90 4.55
CA VAL A 82 -0.85 15.94 3.62
C VAL A 82 -0.98 17.28 4.34
N ASP A 83 0.04 18.11 4.23
CA ASP A 83 -0.09 19.51 4.67
C ASP A 83 -0.95 20.27 3.65
N TRP A 84 -2.21 20.45 4.00
CA TRP A 84 -3.22 21.10 3.15
C TRP A 84 -2.96 22.59 2.92
N THR A 85 -2.02 23.20 3.63
CA THR A 85 -1.61 24.60 3.41
C THR A 85 -0.70 24.75 2.19
N MET A 86 -0.07 23.65 1.76
CA MET A 86 0.83 23.65 0.61
C MET A 86 0.04 23.72 -0.72
N PRO A 87 0.37 24.68 -1.62
CA PRO A 87 -0.27 24.76 -2.93
C PRO A 87 0.24 23.65 -3.86
N LEU A 88 -0.38 22.49 -3.76
CA LEU A 88 0.04 21.27 -4.44
C LEU A 88 -1.04 20.82 -5.43
N THR A 89 -0.72 20.81 -6.72
CA THR A 89 -1.61 20.24 -7.73
C THR A 89 -1.50 18.71 -7.77
N VAL A 90 -2.54 18.02 -8.26
CA VAL A 90 -2.55 16.56 -8.45
C VAL A 90 -1.34 16.12 -9.28
N ASN A 91 -1.08 16.80 -10.40
CA ASN A 91 0.08 16.50 -11.24
C ASN A 91 1.39 16.56 -10.47
N ARG A 92 1.59 17.62 -9.67
CA ARG A 92 2.79 17.77 -8.85
C ARG A 92 2.87 16.72 -7.75
N PHE A 93 1.75 16.41 -7.12
CA PHE A 93 1.65 15.38 -6.09
C PHE A 93 2.09 14.00 -6.62
N MET A 94 1.62 13.60 -7.80
CA MET A 94 1.97 12.32 -8.42
C MET A 94 3.46 12.22 -8.82
N THR A 95 4.12 13.35 -9.02
CA THR A 95 5.55 13.40 -9.39
C THR A 95 6.50 13.60 -8.21
N LEU A 96 6.00 13.76 -6.97
CA LEU A 96 6.85 14.05 -5.80
C LEU A 96 7.77 12.89 -5.40
N THR A 97 7.32 11.66 -5.53
CA THR A 97 8.00 10.47 -4.98
C THR A 97 8.61 9.57 -6.04
N GLN A 98 8.31 9.79 -7.31
CA GLN A 98 8.79 8.96 -8.40
C GLN A 98 9.16 9.81 -9.62
N THR A 99 10.06 9.28 -10.44
CA THR A 99 10.38 9.78 -11.78
C THR A 99 9.29 9.40 -12.80
N ALA A 100 8.02 9.52 -12.41
CA ALA A 100 6.92 9.31 -13.34
C ALA A 100 6.93 10.43 -14.38
N ASN A 101 6.95 10.04 -15.65
CA ASN A 101 6.84 11.00 -16.74
C ASN A 101 5.37 11.42 -16.91
N GLU A 102 5.15 12.50 -17.67
CA GLU A 102 3.83 13.06 -17.87
C GLU A 102 2.83 12.08 -18.51
N LYS A 103 3.30 11.18 -19.38
CA LYS A 103 2.46 10.14 -20.01
C LYS A 103 1.99 9.10 -18.99
N ASP A 104 2.83 8.75 -18.02
CA ASP A 104 2.47 7.78 -16.97
C ASP A 104 1.44 8.39 -16.02
N VAL A 105 1.61 9.66 -15.63
CA VAL A 105 0.63 10.41 -14.82
C VAL A 105 -0.72 10.47 -15.55
N GLN A 106 -0.71 10.83 -16.82
CA GLN A 106 -1.92 10.91 -17.64
C GLN A 106 -2.64 9.56 -17.69
N ARG A 107 -1.90 8.47 -17.94
CA ARG A 107 -2.45 7.12 -18.02
C ARG A 107 -3.05 6.67 -16.67
N ALA A 108 -2.35 6.93 -15.56
CA ALA A 108 -2.82 6.60 -14.22
C ALA A 108 -4.11 7.35 -13.88
N LEU A 109 -4.15 8.66 -14.09
CA LEU A 109 -5.35 9.48 -13.85
C LEU A 109 -6.55 9.06 -14.71
N SER A 110 -6.31 8.72 -15.98
CA SER A 110 -7.33 8.21 -16.89
C SER A 110 -7.86 6.85 -16.42
N SER A 111 -6.99 5.94 -16.00
CA SER A 111 -7.37 4.63 -15.47
C SER A 111 -8.20 4.72 -14.19
N ALA A 112 -7.93 5.71 -13.34
CA ALA A 112 -8.69 6.00 -12.13
C ALA A 112 -9.97 6.84 -12.38
N GLY A 113 -10.21 7.29 -13.62
CA GLY A 113 -11.36 8.13 -13.98
C GLY A 113 -11.33 9.53 -13.37
N VAL A 114 -10.13 10.08 -13.14
CA VAL A 114 -9.91 11.39 -12.51
C VAL A 114 -8.97 12.30 -13.31
N GLU A 115 -8.88 12.10 -14.60
CA GLU A 115 -8.02 12.88 -15.51
C GLU A 115 -8.30 14.38 -15.46
N HIS A 116 -9.57 14.77 -15.32
CA HIS A 116 -10.01 16.15 -15.22
C HIS A 116 -9.47 16.88 -13.98
N LEU A 117 -8.97 16.15 -12.98
CA LEU A 117 -8.41 16.70 -11.75
C LEU A 117 -6.91 17.00 -11.83
N LYS A 118 -6.24 16.70 -12.95
CA LYS A 118 -4.78 16.83 -13.10
C LYS A 118 -4.22 18.15 -12.58
N ASN A 119 -4.90 19.26 -12.90
CA ASN A 119 -4.47 20.62 -12.53
C ASN A 119 -5.17 21.15 -11.27
N SER A 120 -6.05 20.36 -10.66
CA SER A 120 -6.75 20.74 -9.45
C SER A 120 -5.80 20.73 -8.24
N GLN A 121 -6.04 21.63 -7.28
CA GLN A 121 -5.31 21.61 -6.01
C GLN A 121 -5.75 20.40 -5.19
N VAL A 122 -4.79 19.65 -4.62
CA VAL A 122 -5.06 18.45 -3.83
C VAL A 122 -6.01 18.75 -2.65
N ARG A 123 -5.88 19.93 -2.04
CA ARG A 123 -6.74 20.38 -0.93
C ARG A 123 -8.22 20.56 -1.30
N ASN A 124 -8.53 20.71 -2.60
CA ASN A 124 -9.90 20.96 -3.07
C ASN A 124 -10.60 19.66 -3.48
N LEU A 125 -9.91 18.52 -3.41
CA LEU A 125 -10.47 17.23 -3.77
C LEU A 125 -11.41 16.72 -2.67
N SER A 126 -12.50 16.10 -3.08
CA SER A 126 -13.30 15.28 -2.16
C SER A 126 -12.49 14.05 -1.71
N GLY A 127 -12.86 13.44 -0.58
CA GLY A 127 -12.18 12.24 -0.08
C GLY A 127 -12.13 11.11 -1.10
N GLY A 128 -13.22 10.91 -1.87
CA GLY A 128 -13.27 9.88 -2.91
C GLY A 128 -12.39 10.19 -4.12
N GLU A 129 -12.29 11.46 -4.53
CA GLU A 129 -11.38 11.89 -5.59
C GLU A 129 -9.93 11.73 -5.16
N PHE A 130 -9.61 12.13 -3.93
CA PHE A 130 -8.26 11.96 -3.39
C PHE A 130 -7.87 10.48 -3.30
N GLN A 131 -8.76 9.60 -2.86
CA GLN A 131 -8.49 8.16 -2.86
C GLN A 131 -8.22 7.61 -4.26
N ARG A 132 -8.96 8.06 -5.28
CA ARG A 132 -8.72 7.64 -6.67
C ARG A 132 -7.40 8.17 -7.24
N VAL A 133 -6.94 9.33 -6.79
CA VAL A 133 -5.62 9.86 -7.14
C VAL A 133 -4.49 9.07 -6.48
N LEU A 134 -4.75 8.43 -5.32
CA LEU A 134 -3.77 7.60 -4.61
C LEU A 134 -3.64 6.17 -5.16
N LEU A 135 -4.61 5.69 -5.96
CA LEU A 135 -4.59 4.36 -6.59
C LEU A 135 -3.66 4.31 -7.79
#